data_f2e32c80300bd3889afe3e8198483088
#
_entry.id   f2e32c80300bd3889afe3e8198483088
#
_cell.length_a   1.000
_cell.length_b   1.000
_cell.length_c   1.000
_cell.angle_alpha   90.00
_cell.angle_beta   90.00
_cell.angle_gamma   90.00
#
_symmetry.space_group_name_H-M   'P 1'
#
loop_
_entity.id
_entity.type
_entity.pdbx_description
1 polymer ?
#
loop_
_entity_poly.entity_id
_entity_poly.type
_entity_poly.pdbx_seq_one_letter_code
_entity_poly.pdbx_strand_id
1 'polypeptide(L)'
;MKKPFDKAIIIQEALKELPSPARRLFMKRAVTLGGLSLLTGCTVTDEESAERMLMKISTLNDDFQAWLFDPNKLAPTYPESMITKPFPFNAYYGRDEIREVDGDEYLLEVSGLVADKHSWTLEELYQLPQTDQVTRHICVEGWSAIGKWGGVTFATFLKRIGADLSAKYVGFKCVDDYYTSIDMPTALHAQTLLTFTYNGKMLPPEYGYPMKLRMPTKLGYKNPKHIVAIFVTNTNPGGYWEDKGYNWFGGI
;
A
#
# COMPACT_ATOMS: atom_id res chain seq x y z
N MET A 1 -41.85 -8.55 13.96
CA MET A 1 -40.91 -8.02 14.98
C MET A 1 -39.61 -8.84 14.91
N LYS A 2 -38.52 -8.29 14.37
CA LYS A 2 -37.17 -8.94 14.40
C LYS A 2 -36.57 -8.69 15.78
N LYS A 3 -36.19 -9.76 16.48
CA LYS A 3 -35.49 -9.67 17.78
C LYS A 3 -34.18 -8.88 17.59
N PRO A 4 -33.78 -8.01 18.54
CA PRO A 4 -32.51 -7.31 18.46
C PRO A 4 -31.37 -8.33 18.52
N PHE A 5 -30.39 -8.18 17.65
CA PHE A 5 -29.16 -8.96 17.60
C PHE A 5 -28.40 -8.76 18.93
N ASP A 6 -28.30 -9.81 19.73
CA ASP A 6 -27.58 -9.74 21.01
C ASP A 6 -26.08 -9.89 20.75
N LYS A 7 -25.39 -8.75 20.64
CA LYS A 7 -23.93 -8.67 20.42
C LYS A 7 -23.10 -9.42 21.47
N ALA A 8 -23.66 -9.60 22.68
CA ALA A 8 -22.99 -10.32 23.78
C ALA A 8 -22.86 -11.81 23.47
N ILE A 9 -23.85 -12.42 22.81
CA ILE A 9 -23.85 -13.84 22.46
C ILE A 9 -22.79 -14.14 21.41
N ILE A 10 -22.64 -13.27 20.40
CA ILE A 10 -21.64 -13.45 19.33
C ILE A 10 -20.21 -13.37 19.89
N ILE A 11 -19.96 -12.45 20.82
CA ILE A 11 -18.65 -12.31 21.46
C ILE A 11 -18.36 -13.53 22.35
N GLN A 12 -19.37 -14.07 23.03
CA GLN A 12 -19.20 -15.27 23.87
C GLN A 12 -18.95 -16.55 23.06
N GLU A 13 -19.56 -16.69 21.88
CA GLU A 13 -19.30 -17.82 20.97
C GLU A 13 -17.90 -17.71 20.34
N ALA A 14 -17.50 -16.53 19.85
CA ALA A 14 -16.17 -16.30 19.31
C ALA A 14 -15.05 -16.54 20.33
N LEU A 15 -15.29 -16.27 21.62
CA LEU A 15 -14.33 -16.53 22.69
C LEU A 15 -14.21 -18.05 23.05
N LYS A 16 -15.17 -18.88 22.67
CA LYS A 16 -15.12 -20.35 22.89
C LYS A 16 -14.21 -21.06 21.89
N GLU A 17 -14.01 -20.49 20.71
CA GLU A 17 -13.20 -21.10 19.64
C GLU A 17 -11.70 -20.78 19.73
N LEU A 18 -11.25 -20.01 20.71
CA LEU A 18 -9.85 -19.61 20.84
C LEU A 18 -8.97 -20.75 21.41
N PRO A 19 -7.88 -21.14 20.73
CA PRO A 19 -7.15 -22.38 21.03
C PRO A 19 -6.31 -22.38 22.31
N SER A 20 -6.16 -21.27 23.05
CA SER A 20 -5.37 -21.24 24.30
C SER A 20 -5.92 -20.29 25.37
N PRO A 21 -5.75 -20.66 26.66
CA PRO A 21 -6.17 -19.82 27.79
C PRO A 21 -5.50 -18.42 27.80
N ALA A 22 -4.26 -18.34 27.35
CA ALA A 22 -3.51 -17.08 27.29
C ALA A 22 -4.10 -16.09 26.28
N ARG A 23 -4.52 -16.55 25.10
CA ARG A 23 -5.21 -15.71 24.09
C ARG A 23 -6.56 -15.23 24.58
N ARG A 24 -7.32 -16.09 25.28
CA ARG A 24 -8.61 -15.72 25.91
C ARG A 24 -8.42 -14.62 26.96
N LEU A 25 -7.38 -14.75 27.80
CA LEU A 25 -7.07 -13.77 28.83
C LEU A 25 -6.62 -12.43 28.22
N PHE A 26 -5.82 -12.47 27.16
CA PHE A 26 -5.40 -11.28 26.41
C PHE A 26 -6.61 -10.55 25.80
N MET A 27 -7.48 -11.27 25.09
CA MET A 27 -8.69 -10.70 24.52
C MET A 27 -9.66 -10.12 25.58
N LYS A 28 -9.84 -10.81 26.70
CA LYS A 28 -10.64 -10.28 27.82
C LYS A 28 -10.04 -8.98 28.37
N ARG A 29 -8.73 -8.92 28.57
CA ARG A 29 -8.04 -7.73 29.06
C ARG A 29 -8.07 -6.59 28.03
N ALA A 30 -7.91 -6.88 26.74
CA ALA A 30 -8.01 -5.89 25.68
C ALA A 30 -9.41 -5.28 25.57
N VAL A 31 -10.46 -6.09 25.66
CA VAL A 31 -11.87 -5.63 25.69
C VAL A 31 -12.17 -4.83 26.97
N THR A 32 -11.61 -5.22 28.12
CA THR A 32 -11.80 -4.49 29.39
C THR A 32 -11.06 -3.15 29.36
N LEU A 33 -9.83 -3.09 28.84
CA LEU A 33 -9.08 -1.84 28.68
C LEU A 33 -9.74 -0.91 27.66
N GLY A 34 -10.16 -1.44 26.49
CA GLY A 34 -10.88 -0.67 25.49
C GLY A 34 -12.24 -0.17 25.97
N GLY A 35 -12.96 -0.97 26.76
CA GLY A 35 -14.22 -0.56 27.40
C GLY A 35 -14.03 0.50 28.48
N LEU A 36 -12.97 0.41 29.28
CA LEU A 36 -12.64 1.43 30.30
C LEU A 36 -12.22 2.76 29.64
N SER A 37 -11.45 2.73 28.54
CA SER A 37 -11.08 3.96 27.84
C SER A 37 -12.25 4.67 27.17
N LEU A 38 -13.33 3.95 26.83
CA LEU A 38 -14.58 4.52 26.33
C LEU A 38 -15.46 5.10 27.46
N LEU A 39 -15.28 4.61 28.71
CA LEU A 39 -16.05 5.09 29.89
C LEU A 39 -15.37 6.26 30.60
N THR A 40 -14.05 6.39 30.50
CA THR A 40 -13.36 7.60 30.91
C THR A 40 -13.50 8.63 29.78
N GLY A 41 -14.69 9.20 29.62
CA GLY A 41 -14.94 10.36 28.80
C GLY A 41 -14.03 11.49 29.26
N CYS A 42 -12.76 11.44 28.82
CA CYS A 42 -11.96 12.63 28.77
C CYS A 42 -12.73 13.59 27.88
N THR A 43 -13.21 14.66 28.46
CA THR A 43 -13.63 15.85 27.73
C THR A 43 -12.42 16.33 26.96
N VAL A 44 -12.21 15.73 25.77
CA VAL A 44 -11.30 16.29 24.75
C VAL A 44 -12.05 17.51 24.23
N THR A 45 -11.94 18.61 24.98
CA THR A 45 -12.63 19.87 24.71
C THR A 45 -11.88 20.71 23.68
N ASP A 46 -10.73 20.19 23.18
CA ASP A 46 -9.86 20.87 22.24
C ASP A 46 -9.66 19.98 21.02
N GLU A 47 -10.09 20.47 19.86
CA GLU A 47 -10.03 19.79 18.56
C GLU A 47 -8.59 19.35 18.22
N GLU A 48 -7.60 20.19 18.54
CA GLU A 48 -6.17 19.95 18.32
C GLU A 48 -5.64 18.80 19.21
N SER A 49 -6.15 18.64 20.43
CA SER A 49 -5.77 17.53 21.32
C SER A 49 -6.37 16.20 20.87
N ALA A 50 -7.59 16.22 20.30
CA ALA A 50 -8.24 15.06 19.70
C ALA A 50 -7.46 14.59 18.47
N GLU A 51 -7.11 15.51 17.60
CA GLU A 51 -6.35 15.23 16.39
C GLU A 51 -4.98 14.64 16.72
N ARG A 52 -4.22 15.22 17.64
CA ARG A 52 -2.94 14.67 18.12
C ARG A 52 -3.08 13.26 18.70
N MET A 53 -4.15 12.98 19.42
CA MET A 53 -4.42 11.64 19.97
C MET A 53 -4.74 10.65 18.85
N LEU A 54 -5.57 11.01 17.89
CA LEU A 54 -5.91 10.19 16.73
C LEU A 54 -4.67 9.89 15.87
N MET A 55 -3.81 10.88 15.65
CA MET A 55 -2.54 10.67 14.93
C MET A 55 -1.61 9.69 15.66
N LYS A 56 -1.50 9.77 16.99
CA LYS A 56 -0.73 8.79 17.77
C LYS A 56 -1.31 7.39 17.67
N ILE A 57 -2.62 7.23 17.70
CA ILE A 57 -3.29 5.93 17.53
C ILE A 57 -3.04 5.39 16.12
N SER A 58 -3.09 6.24 15.10
CA SER A 58 -2.76 5.87 13.72
C SER A 58 -1.33 5.37 13.61
N THR A 59 -0.36 6.09 14.18
CA THR A 59 1.06 5.66 14.18
C THR A 59 1.26 4.32 14.90
N LEU A 60 0.61 4.09 16.05
CA LEU A 60 0.65 2.81 16.75
C LEU A 60 0.05 1.67 15.91
N ASN A 61 -1.00 1.96 15.14
CA ASN A 61 -1.60 0.99 14.22
C ASN A 61 -0.66 0.67 13.05
N ASP A 62 0.05 1.66 12.52
CA ASP A 62 1.08 1.48 11.49
C ASP A 62 2.21 0.57 11.98
N ASP A 63 2.75 0.83 13.17
CA ASP A 63 3.80 0.03 13.79
C ASP A 63 3.33 -1.40 14.04
N PHE A 64 2.08 -1.58 14.49
CA PHE A 64 1.50 -2.90 14.71
C PHE A 64 1.31 -3.68 13.40
N GLN A 65 0.84 -3.03 12.34
CA GLN A 65 0.71 -3.65 11.02
C GLN A 65 2.07 -4.00 10.43
N ALA A 66 3.08 -3.12 10.58
CA ALA A 66 4.45 -3.37 10.14
C ALA A 66 5.07 -4.56 10.89
N TRP A 67 4.79 -4.69 12.19
CA TRP A 67 5.25 -5.84 12.98
C TRP A 67 4.57 -7.15 12.60
N LEU A 68 3.29 -7.11 12.17
CA LEU A 68 2.57 -8.29 11.68
C LEU A 68 2.97 -8.69 10.26
N PHE A 69 3.56 -7.77 9.51
CA PHE A 69 3.92 -8.00 8.11
C PHE A 69 5.07 -9.00 8.00
N ASP A 70 4.82 -10.11 7.31
CA ASP A 70 5.85 -11.05 6.92
C ASP A 70 6.29 -10.75 5.47
N PRO A 71 7.51 -10.20 5.26
CA PRO A 71 8.00 -9.82 3.93
C PRO A 71 8.25 -11.03 3.01
N ASN A 72 8.22 -12.26 3.54
CA ASN A 72 8.39 -13.48 2.76
C ASN A 72 7.06 -14.13 2.39
N LYS A 73 5.95 -13.70 2.98
CA LYS A 73 4.62 -14.26 2.73
C LYS A 73 4.01 -13.68 1.45
N LEU A 74 3.90 -14.51 0.42
CA LEU A 74 3.30 -14.10 -0.83
C LEU A 74 1.78 -13.91 -0.72
N ALA A 75 1.27 -12.86 -1.35
CA ALA A 75 -0.16 -12.71 -1.61
C ALA A 75 -0.62 -13.78 -2.62
N PRO A 76 -1.89 -14.23 -2.54
CA PRO A 76 -2.43 -15.21 -3.48
C PRO A 76 -2.31 -14.77 -4.94
N THR A 77 -1.95 -15.70 -5.81
CA THR A 77 -2.00 -15.56 -7.26
C THR A 77 -3.23 -16.26 -7.82
N TYR A 78 -3.68 -15.84 -8.99
CA TYR A 78 -4.91 -16.31 -9.60
C TYR A 78 -4.68 -16.75 -11.05
N PRO A 79 -5.48 -17.69 -11.59
CA PRO A 79 -5.45 -17.99 -13.00
C PRO A 79 -5.96 -16.80 -13.84
N GLU A 80 -5.50 -16.68 -15.08
CA GLU A 80 -5.88 -15.57 -15.98
C GLU A 80 -7.39 -15.53 -16.27
N SER A 81 -8.07 -16.67 -16.16
CA SER A 81 -9.54 -16.75 -16.31
C SER A 81 -10.32 -15.96 -15.25
N MET A 82 -9.69 -15.60 -14.13
CA MET A 82 -10.28 -14.81 -13.05
C MET A 82 -10.01 -13.30 -13.17
N ILE A 83 -9.33 -12.86 -14.22
CA ILE A 83 -9.07 -11.43 -14.44
C ILE A 83 -10.40 -10.68 -14.59
N THR A 84 -10.56 -9.64 -13.77
CA THR A 84 -11.74 -8.77 -13.77
C THR A 84 -11.79 -7.92 -15.04
N LYS A 85 -12.91 -7.93 -15.74
CA LYS A 85 -13.11 -7.17 -16.98
C LYS A 85 -14.46 -6.43 -16.95
N PRO A 86 -14.46 -5.10 -17.10
CA PRO A 86 -13.31 -4.21 -17.11
C PRO A 86 -12.66 -4.12 -15.73
N PHE A 87 -11.35 -3.84 -15.68
CA PHE A 87 -10.68 -3.52 -14.41
C PHE A 87 -11.14 -2.13 -13.95
N PRO A 88 -11.53 -1.94 -12.68
CA PRO A 88 -12.03 -0.67 -12.20
C PRO A 88 -10.97 0.46 -12.31
N PHE A 89 -11.42 1.64 -12.71
CA PHE A 89 -10.61 2.85 -12.62
C PHE A 89 -10.46 3.25 -11.14
N ASN A 90 -9.26 3.60 -10.74
CA ASN A 90 -8.92 3.99 -9.38
C ASN A 90 -8.01 5.21 -9.43
N ALA A 91 -8.56 6.39 -9.17
CA ALA A 91 -7.83 7.65 -9.02
C ALA A 91 -8.65 8.58 -8.10
N TYR A 92 -8.05 9.66 -7.64
CA TYR A 92 -8.72 10.71 -6.87
C TYR A 92 -9.29 11.83 -7.76
N TYR A 93 -9.24 11.61 -9.07
CA TYR A 93 -9.74 12.51 -10.12
C TYR A 93 -10.53 11.73 -11.17
N GLY A 94 -11.25 12.44 -12.04
CA GLY A 94 -12.04 11.87 -13.15
C GLY A 94 -11.18 11.29 -14.29
N ARG A 95 -11.76 10.45 -15.13
CA ARG A 95 -11.06 9.87 -16.28
C ARG A 95 -10.61 10.91 -17.31
N ASP A 96 -11.31 12.01 -17.39
CA ASP A 96 -11.05 13.18 -18.23
C ASP A 96 -9.89 14.05 -17.74
N GLU A 97 -9.42 13.81 -16.52
CA GLU A 97 -8.31 14.53 -15.90
C GLU A 97 -7.00 13.73 -15.92
N ILE A 98 -6.97 12.55 -16.58
CA ILE A 98 -5.78 11.72 -16.68
C ILE A 98 -4.67 12.52 -17.38
N ARG A 99 -3.52 12.65 -16.72
CA ARG A 99 -2.34 13.29 -17.31
C ARG A 99 -1.75 12.40 -18.39
N GLU A 100 -1.62 12.93 -19.59
CA GLU A 100 -0.87 12.27 -20.65
C GLU A 100 0.62 12.44 -20.42
N VAL A 101 1.36 11.35 -20.60
CA VAL A 101 2.82 11.32 -20.49
C VAL A 101 3.38 10.83 -21.81
N ASP A 102 4.28 11.61 -22.41
CA ASP A 102 5.04 11.17 -23.58
C ASP A 102 6.11 10.16 -23.13
N GLY A 103 6.00 8.93 -23.63
CA GLY A 103 6.92 7.86 -23.26
C GLY A 103 8.32 8.05 -23.84
N ASP A 104 8.45 8.73 -24.97
CA ASP A 104 9.74 8.98 -25.63
C ASP A 104 10.54 10.06 -24.89
N GLU A 105 9.84 10.99 -24.22
CA GLU A 105 10.45 12.05 -23.40
C GLU A 105 10.51 11.67 -21.91
N TYR A 106 9.94 10.51 -21.54
CA TYR A 106 9.87 10.13 -20.13
C TYR A 106 11.24 9.83 -19.54
N LEU A 107 11.49 10.43 -18.37
CA LEU A 107 12.66 10.18 -17.53
C LEU A 107 12.21 9.92 -16.08
N LEU A 108 12.62 8.77 -15.52
CA LEU A 108 12.46 8.49 -14.11
C LEU A 108 13.62 9.09 -13.34
N GLU A 109 13.34 10.08 -12.49
CA GLU A 109 14.32 10.62 -11.55
C GLU A 109 14.59 9.64 -10.40
N VAL A 110 15.88 9.41 -10.10
CA VAL A 110 16.31 8.58 -8.98
C VAL A 110 17.21 9.39 -8.05
N SER A 111 16.90 9.39 -6.74
CA SER A 111 17.63 10.23 -5.78
C SER A 111 17.68 9.64 -4.36
N GLY A 112 18.27 10.38 -3.42
CA GLY A 112 18.40 9.97 -2.02
C GLY A 112 19.59 9.04 -1.77
N LEU A 113 19.38 8.00 -0.94
CA LEU A 113 20.41 7.04 -0.51
C LEU A 113 20.62 5.93 -1.56
N VAL A 114 21.10 6.32 -2.74
CA VAL A 114 21.41 5.46 -3.88
C VAL A 114 22.76 5.81 -4.47
N ALA A 115 23.45 4.83 -5.06
CA ALA A 115 24.74 5.04 -5.71
C ALA A 115 24.58 5.63 -7.13
N ASP A 116 23.62 5.15 -7.88
CA ASP A 116 23.34 5.55 -9.25
C ASP A 116 22.12 6.49 -9.27
N LYS A 117 22.36 7.76 -9.64
CA LYS A 117 21.35 8.84 -9.65
C LYS A 117 21.04 9.35 -11.06
N HIS A 118 21.42 8.58 -12.10
CA HIS A 118 21.02 9.00 -13.44
C HIS A 118 19.50 8.88 -13.62
N SER A 119 18.96 9.65 -14.53
CA SER A 119 17.55 9.57 -14.92
C SER A 119 17.36 8.41 -15.90
N TRP A 120 16.43 7.50 -15.59
CA TRP A 120 16.17 6.28 -16.36
C TRP A 120 15.12 6.52 -17.44
N THR A 121 15.43 6.13 -18.66
CA THR A 121 14.45 6.07 -19.75
C THR A 121 13.56 4.83 -19.64
N LEU A 122 12.42 4.82 -20.33
CA LEU A 122 11.57 3.62 -20.40
C LEU A 122 12.31 2.45 -21.08
N GLU A 123 13.13 2.72 -22.09
CA GLU A 123 13.91 1.69 -22.77
C GLU A 123 14.85 0.97 -21.79
N GLU A 124 15.61 1.72 -20.98
CA GLU A 124 16.49 1.14 -19.96
C GLU A 124 15.72 0.30 -18.93
N LEU A 125 14.54 0.78 -18.52
CA LEU A 125 13.67 0.05 -17.58
C LEU A 125 13.14 -1.25 -18.21
N TYR A 126 12.79 -1.26 -19.48
CA TYR A 126 12.34 -2.46 -20.19
C TYR A 126 13.44 -3.50 -20.41
N GLN A 127 14.72 -3.11 -20.42
CA GLN A 127 15.86 -4.03 -20.49
C GLN A 127 16.11 -4.79 -19.18
N LEU A 128 15.53 -4.35 -18.06
CA LEU A 128 15.63 -5.08 -16.80
C LEU A 128 14.84 -6.40 -16.86
N PRO A 129 15.22 -7.42 -16.06
CA PRO A 129 14.50 -8.69 -16.03
C PRO A 129 13.02 -8.52 -15.70
N GLN A 130 12.15 -8.84 -16.66
CA GLN A 130 10.70 -8.68 -16.53
C GLN A 130 10.05 -9.93 -15.95
N THR A 131 8.95 -9.74 -15.20
CA THR A 131 8.11 -10.81 -14.66
C THR A 131 6.65 -10.41 -14.69
N ASP A 132 5.75 -11.39 -14.76
CA ASP A 132 4.31 -11.20 -14.71
C ASP A 132 3.72 -11.78 -13.43
N GLN A 133 2.65 -11.17 -12.93
CA GLN A 133 1.84 -11.73 -11.86
C GLN A 133 0.36 -11.42 -12.04
N VAL A 134 -0.48 -12.40 -11.70
CA VAL A 134 -1.94 -12.22 -11.63
C VAL A 134 -2.35 -12.14 -10.17
N THR A 135 -2.65 -10.94 -9.70
CA THR A 135 -2.90 -10.67 -8.28
C THR A 135 -4.14 -9.81 -8.06
N ARG A 136 -4.72 -9.92 -6.87
CA ARG A 136 -5.87 -9.10 -6.46
C ARG A 136 -5.39 -7.71 -6.03
N HIS A 137 -6.08 -6.69 -6.52
CA HIS A 137 -6.03 -5.32 -6.04
C HIS A 137 -7.20 -5.08 -5.10
N ILE A 138 -6.96 -4.51 -3.93
CA ILE A 138 -7.98 -4.20 -2.93
C ILE A 138 -7.99 -2.69 -2.71
N CYS A 139 -9.11 -2.05 -2.98
CA CYS A 139 -9.30 -0.62 -2.74
C CYS A 139 -9.78 -0.36 -1.32
N VAL A 140 -9.40 0.77 -0.74
CA VAL A 140 -9.91 1.24 0.55
C VAL A 140 -11.42 1.51 0.53
N GLU A 141 -12.00 1.76 -0.65
CA GLU A 141 -13.43 1.92 -0.89
C GLU A 141 -14.24 0.62 -0.76
N GLY A 142 -13.59 -0.52 -0.46
CA GLY A 142 -14.26 -1.80 -0.21
C GLY A 142 -14.45 -2.71 -1.42
N TRP A 143 -14.01 -2.33 -2.61
CA TRP A 143 -14.02 -3.21 -3.78
C TRP A 143 -12.66 -3.87 -4.03
N SER A 144 -12.65 -4.95 -4.78
CA SER A 144 -11.42 -5.60 -5.23
C SER A 144 -11.53 -6.09 -6.66
N ALA A 145 -10.38 -6.20 -7.36
CA ALA A 145 -10.32 -6.68 -8.72
C ALA A 145 -9.02 -7.47 -8.95
N ILE A 146 -9.06 -8.46 -9.84
CA ILE A 146 -7.90 -9.26 -10.22
C ILE A 146 -7.39 -8.74 -11.56
N GLY A 147 -6.07 -8.51 -11.65
CA GLY A 147 -5.41 -8.07 -12.88
C GLY A 147 -4.08 -8.78 -13.09
N LYS A 148 -3.66 -8.90 -14.37
CA LYS A 148 -2.33 -9.36 -14.74
C LYS A 148 -1.43 -8.14 -14.96
N TRP A 149 -0.35 -8.10 -14.22
CA TRP A 149 0.60 -7.00 -14.16
C TRP A 149 1.99 -7.51 -14.48
N GLY A 150 2.69 -6.83 -15.39
CA GLY A 150 4.04 -7.19 -15.76
C GLY A 150 5.01 -6.01 -15.62
N GLY A 151 6.24 -6.34 -15.27
CA GLY A 151 7.30 -5.36 -15.04
C GLY A 151 8.51 -5.95 -14.34
N VAL A 152 9.33 -5.12 -13.75
CA VAL A 152 10.52 -5.53 -12.99
C VAL A 152 10.21 -5.61 -11.51
N THR A 153 10.74 -6.61 -10.80
CA THR A 153 10.63 -6.62 -9.33
C THR A 153 11.33 -5.38 -8.77
N PHE A 154 10.67 -4.70 -7.83
CA PHE A 154 11.24 -3.47 -7.29
C PHE A 154 12.56 -3.72 -6.56
N ALA A 155 12.74 -4.88 -5.95
CA ALA A 155 14.00 -5.31 -5.36
C ALA A 155 15.14 -5.39 -6.41
N THR A 156 14.85 -5.85 -7.65
CA THR A 156 15.83 -5.86 -8.74
C THR A 156 16.23 -4.45 -9.14
N PHE A 157 15.26 -3.55 -9.28
CA PHE A 157 15.52 -2.14 -9.58
C PHE A 157 16.35 -1.46 -8.49
N LEU A 158 15.97 -1.60 -7.20
CA LEU A 158 16.71 -1.03 -6.06
C LEU A 158 18.16 -1.52 -6.02
N LYS A 159 18.41 -2.81 -6.26
CA LYS A 159 19.77 -3.35 -6.36
C LYS A 159 20.53 -2.75 -7.55
N ARG A 160 19.88 -2.59 -8.70
CA ARG A 160 20.50 -2.04 -9.92
C ARG A 160 20.95 -0.59 -9.75
N ILE A 161 20.19 0.24 -9.03
CA ILE A 161 20.55 1.62 -8.70
C ILE A 161 21.50 1.74 -7.50
N GLY A 162 21.92 0.62 -6.90
CA GLY A 162 22.76 0.62 -5.71
C GLY A 162 22.12 1.32 -4.51
N ALA A 163 20.83 1.07 -4.29
CA ALA A 163 20.11 1.61 -3.13
C ALA A 163 20.66 1.06 -1.81
N ASP A 164 20.74 1.92 -0.80
CA ASP A 164 20.97 1.47 0.58
C ASP A 164 19.74 0.69 1.09
N LEU A 165 19.84 -0.64 1.04
CA LEU A 165 18.74 -1.53 1.46
C LEU A 165 18.53 -1.55 2.98
N SER A 166 19.42 -0.90 3.76
CA SER A 166 19.24 -0.68 5.21
C SER A 166 18.43 0.60 5.50
N ALA A 167 18.19 1.43 4.51
CA ALA A 167 17.33 2.61 4.64
C ALA A 167 15.90 2.22 5.00
N LYS A 168 15.19 3.12 5.66
CA LYS A 168 13.86 2.83 6.21
C LYS A 168 12.75 2.93 5.17
N TYR A 169 12.83 3.88 4.25
CA TYR A 169 11.73 4.27 3.37
C TYR A 169 12.15 4.44 1.92
N VAL A 170 11.20 4.17 1.03
CA VAL A 170 11.26 4.56 -0.38
C VAL A 170 10.05 5.44 -0.68
N GLY A 171 10.30 6.62 -1.22
CA GLY A 171 9.26 7.57 -1.62
C GLY A 171 9.09 7.65 -3.12
N PHE A 172 7.89 8.05 -3.56
CA PHE A 172 7.47 8.16 -4.95
C PHE A 172 6.82 9.50 -5.19
N LYS A 173 7.12 10.11 -6.35
CA LYS A 173 6.38 11.26 -6.90
C LYS A 173 5.79 10.88 -8.24
N CYS A 174 4.62 11.39 -8.53
CA CYS A 174 3.85 11.12 -9.74
C CYS A 174 3.58 12.41 -10.52
N VAL A 175 3.26 12.29 -11.80
CA VAL A 175 3.03 13.43 -12.69
C VAL A 175 1.76 14.23 -12.33
N ASP A 176 0.83 13.58 -11.63
CA ASP A 176 -0.45 14.12 -11.18
C ASP A 176 -0.39 14.73 -9.76
N ASP A 177 0.81 15.08 -9.29
CA ASP A 177 1.10 15.58 -7.95
C ASP A 177 0.82 14.58 -6.82
N TYR A 178 0.45 13.34 -7.16
CA TYR A 178 0.36 12.26 -6.18
C TYR A 178 1.74 11.90 -5.64
N TYR A 179 1.82 11.64 -4.37
CA TYR A 179 3.03 11.11 -3.72
C TYR A 179 2.65 10.13 -2.64
N THR A 180 3.52 9.17 -2.38
CA THR A 180 3.39 8.21 -1.27
C THR A 180 4.76 7.62 -0.93
N SER A 181 4.82 6.86 0.13
CA SER A 181 6.03 6.16 0.54
C SER A 181 5.71 4.79 1.11
N ILE A 182 6.69 3.91 1.10
CA ILE A 182 6.62 2.57 1.67
C ILE A 182 7.85 2.28 2.50
N ASP A 183 7.75 1.29 3.38
CA ASP A 183 8.89 0.75 4.10
C ASP A 183 9.78 -0.13 3.19
N MET A 184 11.06 -0.23 3.52
CA MET A 184 12.01 -1.03 2.74
C MET A 184 11.64 -2.52 2.68
N PRO A 185 11.14 -3.20 3.74
CA PRO A 185 10.65 -4.58 3.62
C PRO A 185 9.55 -4.76 2.58
N THR A 186 8.61 -3.83 2.48
CA THR A 186 7.58 -3.82 1.42
C THR A 186 8.20 -3.58 0.03
N ALA A 187 9.17 -2.68 -0.07
CA ALA A 187 9.88 -2.42 -1.33
C ALA A 187 10.64 -3.66 -1.84
N LEU A 188 11.22 -4.43 -0.93
CA LEU A 188 11.96 -5.65 -1.24
C LEU A 188 11.09 -6.91 -1.39
N HIS A 189 9.79 -6.83 -1.11
CA HIS A 189 8.88 -7.96 -1.24
C HIS A 189 8.85 -8.49 -2.68
N ALA A 190 8.88 -9.81 -2.84
CA ALA A 190 9.01 -10.47 -4.15
C ALA A 190 7.91 -10.11 -5.16
N GLN A 191 6.73 -9.69 -4.70
CA GLN A 191 5.61 -9.29 -5.55
C GLN A 191 5.44 -7.77 -5.66
N THR A 192 6.37 -6.97 -5.15
CA THR A 192 6.39 -5.53 -5.41
C THR A 192 7.05 -5.29 -6.77
N LEU A 193 6.27 -4.75 -7.73
CA LEU A 193 6.72 -4.52 -9.11
C LEU A 193 6.68 -3.04 -9.49
N LEU A 194 7.68 -2.58 -10.22
CA LEU A 194 7.54 -1.46 -11.16
C LEU A 194 6.88 -2.03 -12.41
N THR A 195 5.63 -1.62 -12.66
CA THR A 195 4.75 -2.24 -13.65
C THR A 195 4.66 -1.38 -14.89
N PHE A 196 4.90 -1.99 -16.04
CA PHE A 196 4.88 -1.38 -17.37
C PHE A 196 3.78 -1.94 -18.27
N THR A 197 3.27 -3.14 -17.92
CA THR A 197 2.26 -3.82 -18.74
C THR A 197 1.04 -4.23 -17.93
N TYR A 198 -0.10 -4.23 -18.61
CA TYR A 198 -1.36 -4.76 -18.11
C TYR A 198 -1.95 -5.74 -19.13
N ASN A 199 -2.28 -6.96 -18.69
CA ASN A 199 -2.76 -8.05 -19.56
C ASN A 199 -1.85 -8.32 -20.77
N GLY A 200 -0.52 -8.25 -20.58
CA GLY A 200 0.50 -8.49 -21.60
C GLY A 200 0.60 -7.40 -22.67
N LYS A 201 -0.05 -6.25 -22.47
CA LYS A 201 0.03 -5.07 -23.34
C LYS A 201 0.64 -3.91 -22.56
N MET A 202 1.09 -2.88 -23.28
CA MET A 202 1.51 -1.62 -22.66
C MET A 202 0.48 -1.16 -21.62
N LEU A 203 0.96 -0.64 -20.50
CA LEU A 203 0.11 -0.14 -19.42
C LEU A 203 -0.73 1.03 -19.93
N PRO A 204 -2.07 0.97 -19.89
CA PRO A 204 -2.90 2.09 -20.31
C PRO A 204 -2.73 3.32 -19.40
N PRO A 205 -2.92 4.54 -19.90
CA PRO A 205 -2.86 5.77 -19.09
C PRO A 205 -3.77 5.70 -17.86
N GLU A 206 -4.99 5.19 -17.99
CA GLU A 206 -5.95 5.03 -16.88
C GLU A 206 -5.44 4.11 -15.75
N TYR A 207 -4.51 3.21 -16.04
CA TYR A 207 -3.91 2.32 -15.06
C TYR A 207 -2.51 2.75 -14.63
N GLY A 208 -1.97 3.85 -15.18
CA GLY A 208 -0.76 4.48 -14.66
C GLY A 208 0.43 4.50 -15.60
N TYR A 209 0.23 4.47 -16.96
CA TYR A 209 1.31 4.68 -17.91
C TYR A 209 2.10 5.96 -17.58
N PRO A 210 3.43 5.99 -17.70
CA PRO A 210 4.30 4.94 -18.24
C PRO A 210 4.67 3.87 -17.21
N MET A 211 4.55 4.15 -15.90
CA MET A 211 4.95 3.24 -14.85
C MET A 211 4.09 3.37 -13.60
N LYS A 212 3.76 2.23 -13.01
CA LYS A 212 3.01 2.10 -11.77
C LYS A 212 3.74 1.19 -10.80
N LEU A 213 3.69 1.49 -9.51
CA LEU A 213 4.04 0.52 -8.48
C LEU A 213 2.86 -0.42 -8.24
N ARG A 214 3.10 -1.73 -8.23
CA ARG A 214 2.10 -2.74 -7.92
C ARG A 214 2.52 -3.57 -6.72
N MET A 215 1.70 -3.53 -5.66
CA MET A 215 1.91 -4.25 -4.41
C MET A 215 0.62 -4.97 -4.01
N PRO A 216 0.54 -6.31 -4.16
CA PRO A 216 -0.67 -7.06 -3.78
C PRO A 216 -0.86 -7.17 -2.27
N THR A 217 0.12 -6.82 -1.47
CA THR A 217 0.09 -6.81 0.00
C THR A 217 -0.34 -5.48 0.61
N LYS A 218 -0.66 -4.49 -0.24
CA LYS A 218 -1.04 -3.14 0.18
C LYS A 218 -2.33 -2.69 -0.47
N LEU A 219 -3.09 -1.86 0.25
CA LEU A 219 -4.29 -1.20 -0.26
C LEU A 219 -3.99 -0.33 -1.50
N GLY A 220 -5.02 -0.07 -2.29
CA GLY A 220 -4.93 0.57 -3.61
C GLY A 220 -4.19 1.90 -3.61
N TYR A 221 -4.43 2.77 -2.63
CA TYR A 221 -3.77 4.07 -2.54
C TYR A 221 -2.25 3.98 -2.33
N LYS A 222 -1.71 2.86 -1.85
CA LYS A 222 -0.26 2.63 -1.76
C LYS A 222 0.38 2.23 -3.09
N ASN A 223 -0.39 2.11 -4.17
CA ASN A 223 0.09 1.71 -5.50
C ASN A 223 0.11 2.93 -6.45
N PRO A 224 1.12 3.84 -6.35
CA PRO A 224 1.19 5.05 -7.14
C PRO A 224 1.24 4.77 -8.64
N LYS A 225 0.61 5.65 -9.43
CA LYS A 225 0.54 5.65 -10.89
C LYS A 225 1.35 6.81 -11.46
N HIS A 226 1.74 6.71 -12.72
CA HIS A 226 2.45 7.80 -13.43
C HIS A 226 3.69 8.27 -12.66
N ILE A 227 4.47 7.32 -12.11
CA ILE A 227 5.64 7.63 -11.29
C ILE A 227 6.69 8.34 -12.13
N VAL A 228 7.20 9.48 -11.64
CA VAL A 228 8.28 10.26 -12.26
C VAL A 228 9.52 10.39 -11.39
N ALA A 229 9.41 10.10 -10.09
CA ALA A 229 10.57 10.08 -9.22
C ALA A 229 10.48 8.98 -8.15
N ILE A 230 11.63 8.38 -7.86
CA ILE A 230 11.84 7.41 -6.77
C ILE A 230 13.01 7.88 -5.92
N PHE A 231 12.86 7.90 -4.61
CA PHE A 231 13.95 8.30 -3.71
C PHE A 231 14.00 7.42 -2.45
N VAL A 232 15.22 7.12 -2.00
CA VAL A 232 15.48 6.30 -0.82
C VAL A 232 15.89 7.19 0.35
N THR A 233 15.31 7.00 1.55
CA THR A 233 15.52 7.91 2.67
C THR A 233 15.32 7.22 4.03
N ASN A 234 15.86 7.81 5.10
CA ASN A 234 15.62 7.41 6.49
C ASN A 234 14.56 8.25 7.21
N THR A 235 14.09 9.32 6.56
CA THR A 235 12.99 10.16 7.07
C THR A 235 11.70 9.73 6.40
N ASN A 236 10.62 9.52 7.19
CA ASN A 236 9.31 9.17 6.62
C ASN A 236 8.81 10.32 5.73
N PRO A 237 8.61 10.07 4.41
CA PRO A 237 8.18 11.13 3.48
C PRO A 237 6.67 11.43 3.54
N GLY A 238 5.89 10.66 4.31
CA GLY A 238 4.43 10.77 4.29
C GLY A 238 3.81 10.26 3.00
N GLY A 239 2.68 10.85 2.61
CA GLY A 239 1.97 10.57 1.37
C GLY A 239 0.67 11.37 1.28
N TYR A 240 0.16 11.52 0.06
CA TYR A 240 -1.01 12.36 -0.23
C TYR A 240 -2.25 12.01 0.61
N TRP A 241 -2.57 10.71 0.75
CA TRP A 241 -3.69 10.25 1.56
C TRP A 241 -3.31 10.11 3.04
N GLU A 242 -2.08 9.76 3.31
CA GLU A 242 -1.52 9.65 4.65
C GLU A 242 -1.56 11.01 5.37
N ASP A 243 -1.24 12.09 4.67
CA ASP A 243 -1.33 13.47 5.19
C ASP A 243 -2.78 13.93 5.41
N LYS A 244 -3.75 13.18 4.85
CA LYS A 244 -5.20 13.34 5.09
C LYS A 244 -5.75 12.36 6.14
N GLY A 245 -4.87 11.68 6.90
CA GLY A 245 -5.25 10.80 8.00
C GLY A 245 -5.46 9.33 7.65
N TYR A 246 -5.15 8.92 6.41
CA TYR A 246 -5.15 7.49 6.07
C TYR A 246 -3.95 6.78 6.70
N ASN A 247 -4.12 5.48 6.97
CA ASN A 247 -3.07 4.65 7.54
C ASN A 247 -1.83 4.63 6.63
N TRP A 248 -0.65 4.95 7.17
CA TRP A 248 0.57 5.01 6.37
C TRP A 248 1.00 3.62 5.87
N PHE A 249 0.89 2.57 6.70
CA PHE A 249 1.33 1.23 6.32
C PHE A 249 0.44 0.60 5.24
N GLY A 250 -0.88 0.79 5.34
CA GLY A 250 -1.86 0.37 4.34
C GLY A 250 -1.81 -1.12 4.01
N GLY A 251 -1.53 -1.99 4.99
CA GLY A 251 -1.43 -3.45 4.85
C GLY A 251 -2.78 -4.13 4.61
N ILE A 252 -2.74 -5.35 4.02
CA ILE A 252 -3.90 -6.21 3.75
C ILE A 252 -3.70 -7.53 4.49
#